data_960409691d777b584e2e15e3fe037714
#
_entry.id   960409691d777b584e2e15e3fe037714
#
_cell.length_a   1.000
_cell.length_b   1.000
_cell.length_c   1.000
_cell.angle_alpha   90.00
_cell.angle_beta   90.00
_cell.angle_gamma   90.00
#
_symmetry.space_group_name_H-M   'P 1'
#
loop_
_entity.id
_entity.type
_entity.pdbx_description
1 polymer ?
#
loop_
_entity_poly.entity_id
_entity_poly.type
_entity_poly.pdbx_seq_one_letter_code
_entity_poly.pdbx_strand_id
1 'polypeptide(L)'
;IASCLVGSEMCIRDRFLNKSDIEYCVIGNGSNLLVSDKGIRGVVIQLSDTFDEVEYIDDVTVKVMSGMMLSRLGNKLADKGLAGFEFATGIPGSVGGAVRMNAGAYGGEIKDIIVSADVLDRSGRLISLSRDELELDYRTSCIAAMDYIVVSAVFRLQKGDTDTIKALIKELAVKRRAKQPLEYPSAGSTFKRPQGFFAAKLIEDAGLKGVSVGGAMVSEKHSGFVVNTGNATAKDVCMLTDMVKDKVKQQSGVDLELEVIKLGDFS
;
A
#
# COMPACT_ATOMS: atom_id res chain seq x y z
N ILE A 1 7.79 -16.57 10.12
CA ILE A 1 7.23 -15.22 10.34
C ILE A 1 7.39 -14.94 11.84
N ALA A 2 8.28 -14.01 12.20
CA ALA A 2 8.44 -13.59 13.60
C ALA A 2 7.43 -12.49 13.89
N SER A 3 6.62 -12.68 14.93
CA SER A 3 5.64 -11.69 15.39
C SER A 3 6.32 -10.46 15.99
N CYS A 4 5.69 -9.34 15.83
CA CYS A 4 6.08 -7.96 16.09
C CYS A 4 6.76 -7.68 17.44
N LEU A 5 7.71 -6.75 17.41
CA LEU A 5 8.39 -6.17 18.55
C LEU A 5 8.23 -4.65 18.56
N VAL A 6 8.19 -4.04 19.75
CA VAL A 6 8.00 -2.60 19.97
C VAL A 6 9.30 -1.82 19.80
N GLY A 7 9.24 -0.64 19.19
CA GLY A 7 10.24 0.42 19.01
C GLY A 7 11.74 0.11 19.21
N SER A 8 12.22 0.02 20.45
CA SER A 8 13.64 -0.24 20.76
C SER A 8 14.13 -1.62 20.34
N GLU A 9 13.26 -2.62 20.34
CA GLU A 9 13.60 -4.00 19.97
C GLU A 9 13.71 -4.14 18.43
N MET A 10 12.99 -3.33 17.65
CA MET A 10 13.13 -3.29 16.19
C MET A 10 14.51 -2.76 15.78
N CYS A 11 14.98 -1.69 16.41
CA CYS A 11 16.34 -1.16 16.19
C CYS A 11 17.44 -2.19 16.54
N ILE A 12 17.26 -2.98 17.62
CA ILE A 12 18.20 -4.02 18.03
C ILE A 12 18.23 -5.15 17.01
N ARG A 13 17.07 -5.59 16.51
CA ARG A 13 16.94 -6.65 15.52
C ARG A 13 17.56 -6.26 14.18
N ASP A 14 17.28 -5.04 13.67
CA ASP A 14 17.87 -4.55 12.42
C ASP A 14 19.40 -4.46 12.52
N ARG A 15 19.94 -3.97 13.63
CA ARG A 15 21.38 -3.97 13.88
C ARG A 15 21.98 -5.38 13.93
N PHE A 16 21.25 -6.34 14.51
CA PHE A 16 21.69 -7.74 14.57
C PHE A 16 21.71 -8.38 13.18
N LEU A 17 20.63 -8.21 12.39
CA LEU A 17 20.54 -8.77 11.03
C LEU A 17 21.60 -8.16 10.10
N ASN A 18 21.78 -6.84 10.16
CA ASN A 18 22.84 -6.17 9.39
C ASN A 18 24.26 -6.65 9.77
N LYS A 19 24.54 -6.88 11.06
CA LYS A 19 25.82 -7.41 11.50
C LYS A 19 26.05 -8.89 11.14
N SER A 20 24.96 -9.63 10.93
CA SER A 20 25.00 -11.06 10.64
C SER A 20 24.97 -11.36 9.13
N ASP A 21 24.97 -10.33 8.27
CA ASP A 21 24.87 -10.44 6.81
C ASP A 21 23.66 -11.27 6.36
N ILE A 22 22.56 -11.14 7.10
CA ILE A 22 21.29 -11.83 6.80
C ILE A 22 20.39 -10.88 6.02
N GLU A 23 20.03 -11.28 4.79
CA GLU A 23 19.04 -10.55 4.01
C GLU A 23 17.70 -10.49 4.74
N TYR A 24 17.09 -9.31 4.78
CA TYR A 24 15.76 -9.16 5.34
C TYR A 24 14.94 -8.13 4.57
N CYS A 25 13.64 -8.25 4.65
CA CYS A 25 12.70 -7.24 4.17
C CYS A 25 11.63 -6.96 5.23
N VAL A 26 11.16 -5.71 5.26
CA VAL A 26 10.09 -5.27 6.15
C VAL A 26 8.83 -5.05 5.32
N ILE A 27 7.73 -5.64 5.77
CA ILE A 27 6.43 -5.51 5.13
C ILE A 27 5.37 -5.01 6.13
N GLY A 28 4.37 -4.32 5.63
CA GLY A 28 3.13 -4.06 6.36
C GLY A 28 2.12 -5.19 6.13
N ASN A 29 0.91 -4.84 5.70
CA ASN A 29 -0.15 -5.84 5.44
C ASN A 29 0.06 -6.67 4.15
N GLY A 30 1.08 -6.41 3.35
CA GLY A 30 1.37 -7.17 2.12
C GLY A 30 0.37 -6.94 0.98
N SER A 31 -0.56 -5.99 1.10
CA SER A 31 -1.69 -5.80 0.17
C SER A 31 -1.32 -5.28 -1.22
N ASN A 32 -0.06 -4.92 -1.45
CA ASN A 32 0.48 -4.48 -2.75
C ASN A 32 1.67 -5.35 -3.21
N LEU A 33 1.76 -6.58 -2.71
CA LEU A 33 2.88 -7.47 -2.99
C LEU A 33 2.45 -8.66 -3.85
N LEU A 34 3.29 -9.00 -4.83
CA LEU A 34 3.29 -10.28 -5.52
C LEU A 34 4.55 -11.04 -5.07
N VAL A 35 4.36 -12.08 -4.27
CA VAL A 35 5.47 -12.90 -3.76
C VAL A 35 5.74 -14.02 -4.75
N SER A 36 7.03 -14.24 -5.06
CA SER A 36 7.48 -15.32 -5.93
C SER A 36 7.00 -16.71 -5.46
N ASP A 37 6.70 -17.60 -6.40
CA ASP A 37 6.37 -19.01 -6.10
C ASP A 37 7.51 -19.76 -5.39
N LYS A 38 8.77 -19.29 -5.55
CA LYS A 38 9.95 -19.80 -4.85
C LYS A 38 10.05 -19.27 -3.40
N GLY A 39 9.16 -18.36 -2.99
CA GLY A 39 9.20 -17.68 -1.70
C GLY A 39 10.29 -16.61 -1.62
N ILE A 40 10.64 -16.26 -0.39
CA ILE A 40 11.64 -15.22 -0.07
C ILE A 40 12.75 -15.88 0.72
N ARG A 41 14.00 -15.67 0.33
CA ARG A 41 15.18 -16.06 1.11
C ARG A 41 15.47 -14.97 2.14
N GLY A 42 15.93 -15.38 3.33
CA GLY A 42 16.19 -14.46 4.43
C GLY A 42 15.02 -14.30 5.40
N VAL A 43 14.94 -13.17 6.07
CA VAL A 43 13.95 -12.86 7.12
C VAL A 43 12.91 -11.88 6.61
N VAL A 44 11.63 -12.21 6.79
CA VAL A 44 10.52 -11.26 6.55
C VAL A 44 10.01 -10.77 7.90
N ILE A 45 10.10 -9.45 8.11
CA ILE A 45 9.58 -8.78 9.31
C ILE A 45 8.26 -8.12 8.93
N GLN A 46 7.18 -8.59 9.54
CA GLN A 46 5.87 -7.97 9.34
C GLN A 46 5.55 -7.01 10.49
N LEU A 47 5.33 -5.73 10.14
CA LEU A 47 4.80 -4.74 11.07
C LEU A 47 3.27 -4.87 11.07
N SER A 48 2.72 -5.41 12.16
CA SER A 48 1.30 -5.77 12.28
C SER A 48 0.61 -4.99 13.40
N ASP A 49 -0.56 -5.46 13.81
CA ASP A 49 -1.45 -4.89 14.81
C ASP A 49 -0.90 -4.85 16.26
N THR A 50 0.26 -5.44 16.51
CA THR A 50 0.98 -5.24 17.78
C THR A 50 1.88 -3.99 17.75
N PHE A 51 2.00 -3.33 16.60
CA PHE A 51 2.72 -2.07 16.38
C PHE A 51 1.74 -1.01 15.85
N ASP A 52 0.66 -0.75 16.61
CA ASP A 52 -0.51 -0.01 16.17
C ASP A 52 -0.99 1.07 17.14
N GLU A 53 -0.10 1.60 17.98
CA GLU A 53 -0.42 2.66 18.91
C GLU A 53 -0.80 3.97 18.21
N VAL A 54 -1.71 4.72 18.82
CA VAL A 54 -2.13 6.07 18.41
C VAL A 54 -1.98 7.01 19.59
N GLU A 55 -1.14 8.02 19.41
CA GLU A 55 -0.93 9.12 20.34
C GLU A 55 -1.63 10.38 19.81
N TYR A 56 -2.49 11.00 20.59
CA TYR A 56 -3.12 12.27 20.27
C TYR A 56 -2.25 13.41 20.83
N ILE A 57 -1.49 14.08 19.94
CA ILE A 57 -0.55 15.16 20.31
C ILE A 57 -1.31 16.42 20.70
N ASP A 58 -2.34 16.74 19.94
CA ASP A 58 -3.28 17.81 20.20
C ASP A 58 -4.68 17.47 19.64
N ASP A 59 -5.57 18.45 19.60
CA ASP A 59 -6.97 18.30 19.15
C ASP A 59 -7.14 17.79 17.72
N VAL A 60 -6.14 17.94 16.85
CA VAL A 60 -6.20 17.63 15.42
C VAL A 60 -4.96 16.90 14.90
N THR A 61 -3.94 16.72 15.74
CA THR A 61 -2.67 16.09 15.36
C THR A 61 -2.50 14.75 16.08
N VAL A 62 -2.22 13.71 15.31
CA VAL A 62 -2.04 12.36 15.85
C VAL A 62 -0.72 11.76 15.36
N LYS A 63 -0.01 11.06 16.24
CA LYS A 63 1.12 10.18 15.89
C LYS A 63 0.64 8.74 15.89
N VAL A 64 0.98 8.01 14.86
CA VAL A 64 0.48 6.64 14.65
C VAL A 64 1.63 5.72 14.26
N MET A 65 1.71 4.57 14.91
CA MET A 65 2.70 3.55 14.61
C MET A 65 2.40 2.88 13.27
N SER A 66 3.45 2.48 12.55
CA SER A 66 3.40 2.05 11.14
C SER A 66 2.62 0.76 10.88
N GLY A 67 2.45 -0.11 11.89
CA GLY A 67 1.66 -1.35 11.77
C GLY A 67 0.15 -1.14 11.82
N MET A 68 -0.32 0.06 12.24
CA MET A 68 -1.75 0.37 12.31
C MET A 68 -2.42 0.22 10.95
N MET A 69 -3.49 -0.57 10.89
CA MET A 69 -4.33 -0.70 9.70
C MET A 69 -5.08 0.60 9.41
N LEU A 70 -5.08 1.04 8.14
CA LEU A 70 -5.74 2.29 7.73
C LEU A 70 -7.25 2.29 8.04
N SER A 71 -7.92 1.15 7.87
CA SER A 71 -9.34 1.00 8.19
C SER A 71 -9.61 1.18 9.70
N ARG A 72 -8.74 0.62 10.54
CA ARG A 72 -8.85 0.74 11.99
C ARG A 72 -8.56 2.15 12.47
N LEU A 73 -7.52 2.78 11.90
CA LEU A 73 -7.19 4.18 12.19
C LEU A 73 -8.34 5.10 11.81
N GLY A 74 -8.87 4.99 10.59
CA GLY A 74 -9.96 5.87 10.13
C GLY A 74 -11.21 5.78 11.01
N ASN A 75 -11.57 4.59 11.51
CA ASN A 75 -12.67 4.46 12.46
C ASN A 75 -12.36 5.11 13.82
N LYS A 76 -11.13 4.92 14.36
CA LYS A 76 -10.70 5.59 15.60
C LYS A 76 -10.74 7.12 15.49
N LEU A 77 -10.30 7.65 14.35
CA LEU A 77 -10.31 9.09 14.07
C LEU A 77 -11.74 9.62 13.92
N ALA A 78 -12.62 8.90 13.24
CA ALA A 78 -14.03 9.24 13.11
C ALA A 78 -14.73 9.29 14.48
N ASP A 79 -14.46 8.33 15.37
CA ASP A 79 -15.01 8.33 16.74
C ASP A 79 -14.53 9.53 17.58
N LYS A 80 -13.42 10.16 17.20
CA LYS A 80 -12.90 11.39 17.82
C LYS A 80 -13.32 12.68 17.10
N GLY A 81 -14.16 12.59 16.05
CA GLY A 81 -14.56 13.73 15.24
C GLY A 81 -13.40 14.35 14.45
N LEU A 82 -12.44 13.53 14.01
CA LEU A 82 -11.29 13.95 13.21
C LEU A 82 -11.51 13.59 11.75
N ALA A 83 -11.74 14.59 10.91
CA ALA A 83 -12.00 14.49 9.46
C ALA A 83 -10.71 14.65 8.64
N GLY A 84 -10.73 14.13 7.41
CA GLY A 84 -9.65 14.23 6.43
C GLY A 84 -8.90 12.91 6.18
N PHE A 85 -9.23 11.84 6.91
CA PHE A 85 -8.63 10.51 6.73
C PHE A 85 -9.57 9.52 6.04
N GLU A 86 -10.79 9.89 5.72
CA GLU A 86 -11.87 9.02 5.24
C GLU A 86 -11.49 8.28 3.96
N PHE A 87 -10.74 8.94 3.07
CA PHE A 87 -10.28 8.38 1.79
C PHE A 87 -9.44 7.11 1.98
N ALA A 88 -8.67 7.05 3.08
CA ALA A 88 -7.74 5.97 3.35
C ALA A 88 -8.40 4.74 4.00
N THR A 89 -9.57 4.92 4.63
CA THR A 89 -10.22 3.88 5.45
C THR A 89 -10.54 2.60 4.66
N GLY A 90 -10.79 2.72 3.36
CA GLY A 90 -11.04 1.58 2.48
C GLY A 90 -9.78 0.91 1.92
N ILE A 91 -8.59 1.45 2.09
CA ILE A 91 -7.34 0.88 1.56
C ILE A 91 -6.89 -0.27 2.49
N PRO A 92 -6.63 -1.50 1.98
CA PRO A 92 -6.31 -2.66 2.80
C PRO A 92 -4.82 -2.69 3.22
N GLY A 93 -4.26 -1.55 3.63
CA GLY A 93 -2.86 -1.38 3.98
C GLY A 93 -2.66 -0.92 5.42
N SER A 94 -1.40 -0.92 5.87
CA SER A 94 -0.96 -0.30 7.11
C SER A 94 -0.46 1.12 6.87
N VAL A 95 -0.34 1.91 7.95
CA VAL A 95 0.19 3.28 7.93
C VAL A 95 1.57 3.33 7.28
N GLY A 96 2.49 2.44 7.66
CA GLY A 96 3.84 2.42 7.09
C GLY A 96 3.85 2.17 5.58
N GLY A 97 3.04 1.22 5.11
CA GLY A 97 2.87 0.96 3.67
C GLY A 97 2.24 2.14 2.93
N ALA A 98 1.29 2.83 3.58
CA ALA A 98 0.63 3.99 3.01
C ALA A 98 1.59 5.19 2.86
N VAL A 99 2.45 5.44 3.84
CA VAL A 99 3.49 6.48 3.77
C VAL A 99 4.51 6.15 2.67
N ARG A 100 5.01 4.88 2.63
CA ARG A 100 6.00 4.44 1.65
C ARG A 100 5.56 4.70 0.21
N MET A 101 4.29 4.52 -0.10
CA MET A 101 3.77 4.66 -1.47
C MET A 101 2.88 5.89 -1.68
N ASN A 102 2.83 6.81 -0.73
CA ASN A 102 1.86 7.92 -0.77
C ASN A 102 0.47 7.42 -1.18
N ALA A 103 -0.07 6.48 -0.41
CA ALA A 103 -1.33 5.84 -0.74
C ALA A 103 -2.47 6.86 -0.85
N GLY A 104 -3.32 6.69 -1.86
CA GLY A 104 -4.43 7.59 -2.10
C GLY A 104 -5.61 6.90 -2.78
N ALA A 105 -6.79 7.43 -2.52
CA ALA A 105 -8.06 7.00 -3.11
C ALA A 105 -9.06 8.17 -3.06
N TYR A 106 -10.02 8.19 -4.00
CA TYR A 106 -11.13 9.14 -4.01
C TYR A 106 -10.73 10.62 -3.94
N GLY A 107 -9.54 10.95 -4.47
CA GLY A 107 -9.05 12.34 -4.54
C GLY A 107 -8.23 12.81 -3.33
N GLY A 108 -8.08 11.98 -2.28
CA GLY A 108 -7.18 12.23 -1.15
C GLY A 108 -5.93 11.34 -1.21
N GLU A 109 -4.82 11.82 -0.68
CA GLU A 109 -3.54 11.11 -0.58
C GLU A 109 -2.89 11.35 0.79
N ILE A 110 -1.99 10.48 1.18
CA ILE A 110 -1.26 10.62 2.46
C ILE A 110 -0.53 11.98 2.54
N LYS A 111 0.04 12.45 1.44
CA LYS A 111 0.73 13.76 1.38
C LYS A 111 -0.16 14.95 1.80
N ASP A 112 -1.47 14.82 1.68
CA ASP A 112 -2.39 15.92 1.99
C ASP A 112 -2.55 16.15 3.50
N ILE A 113 -2.27 15.12 4.31
CA ILE A 113 -2.51 15.10 5.76
C ILE A 113 -1.27 14.81 6.61
N ILE A 114 -0.18 14.30 6.01
CA ILE A 114 1.05 13.98 6.77
C ILE A 114 1.83 15.23 7.13
N VAL A 115 2.37 15.26 8.34
CA VAL A 115 3.27 16.31 8.86
C VAL A 115 4.72 15.84 8.82
N SER A 116 4.95 14.61 9.29
CA SER A 116 6.27 13.99 9.37
C SER A 116 6.16 12.47 9.50
N ALA A 117 7.29 11.78 9.31
CA ALA A 117 7.41 10.37 9.65
C ALA A 117 8.75 10.10 10.33
N ASP A 118 8.74 9.22 11.33
CA ASP A 118 9.96 8.66 11.90
C ASP A 118 10.31 7.39 11.12
N VAL A 119 11.56 7.28 10.69
CA VAL A 119 12.05 6.17 9.88
C VAL A 119 13.36 5.62 10.44
N LEU A 120 13.62 4.34 10.20
CA LEU A 120 14.94 3.74 10.40
C LEU A 120 15.68 3.68 9.07
N ASP A 121 16.95 4.08 9.08
CA ASP A 121 17.85 3.82 7.98
C ASP A 121 18.46 2.39 8.09
N ARG A 122 19.20 1.98 7.07
CA ARG A 122 19.87 0.67 7.04
C ARG A 122 20.89 0.45 8.17
N SER A 123 21.37 1.50 8.83
CA SER A 123 22.23 1.40 10.01
C SER A 123 21.45 1.20 11.32
N GLY A 124 20.12 1.26 11.27
CA GLY A 124 19.21 1.21 12.43
C GLY A 124 19.16 2.55 13.18
N ARG A 125 19.53 3.66 12.53
CA ARG A 125 19.42 5.00 13.11
C ARG A 125 18.01 5.54 12.85
N LEU A 126 17.37 6.03 13.90
CA LEU A 126 16.07 6.70 13.81
C LEU A 126 16.25 8.13 13.29
N ILE A 127 15.49 8.48 12.25
CA ILE A 127 15.49 9.78 11.59
C ILE A 127 14.05 10.26 11.51
N SER A 128 13.81 11.53 11.86
CA SER A 128 12.51 12.18 11.65
C SER A 128 12.56 12.97 10.35
N LEU A 129 11.67 12.67 9.41
CA LEU A 129 11.56 13.34 8.12
C LEU A 129 10.28 14.18 8.11
N SER A 130 10.42 15.45 7.74
CA SER A 130 9.29 16.34 7.49
C SER A 130 8.53 15.91 6.21
N ARG A 131 7.35 16.48 6.01
CA ARG A 131 6.55 16.27 4.79
C ARG A 131 7.35 16.51 3.50
N ASP A 132 8.13 17.58 3.46
CA ASP A 132 8.90 17.97 2.27
C ASP A 132 10.05 16.98 2.03
N GLU A 133 10.74 16.53 3.08
CA GLU A 133 11.82 15.53 3.00
C GLU A 133 11.32 14.13 2.63
N LEU A 134 10.04 13.84 2.82
CA LEU A 134 9.42 12.59 2.37
C LEU A 134 9.27 12.49 0.85
N GLU A 135 9.38 13.59 0.11
CA GLU A 135 9.29 13.64 -1.36
C GLU A 135 8.09 12.84 -1.92
N LEU A 136 6.92 13.06 -1.31
CA LEU A 136 5.71 12.32 -1.64
C LEU A 136 5.14 12.75 -2.98
N ASP A 137 5.06 11.80 -3.92
CA ASP A 137 4.40 11.99 -5.20
C ASP A 137 3.56 10.75 -5.56
N TYR A 138 3.00 10.70 -6.76
CA TYR A 138 2.11 9.61 -7.18
C TYR A 138 2.77 8.24 -7.04
N ARG A 139 2.30 7.44 -6.08
CA ARG A 139 2.79 6.09 -5.74
C ARG A 139 4.30 6.03 -5.47
N THR A 140 4.87 7.08 -4.90
CA THR A 140 6.29 7.14 -4.55
C THR A 140 6.56 8.01 -3.32
N SER A 141 7.73 7.81 -2.71
CA SER A 141 8.31 8.60 -1.64
C SER A 141 9.82 8.36 -1.58
N CYS A 142 10.56 9.19 -0.85
CA CYS A 142 11.98 8.95 -0.55
C CYS A 142 12.19 7.62 0.22
N ILE A 143 11.18 7.15 0.97
CA ILE A 143 11.22 5.91 1.75
C ILE A 143 11.60 4.70 0.87
N ALA A 144 11.02 4.63 -0.34
CA ALA A 144 11.30 3.53 -1.27
C ALA A 144 12.71 3.64 -1.88
N ALA A 145 13.13 4.87 -2.24
CA ALA A 145 14.42 5.13 -2.87
C ALA A 145 15.61 4.94 -1.91
N MET A 146 15.43 5.35 -0.65
CA MET A 146 16.47 5.26 0.41
C MET A 146 16.41 3.97 1.20
N ASP A 147 15.44 3.10 0.89
CA ASP A 147 15.20 1.84 1.59
C ASP A 147 15.03 2.01 3.11
N TYR A 148 14.31 3.05 3.48
CA TYR A 148 13.95 3.33 4.86
C TYR A 148 12.79 2.46 5.34
N ILE A 149 12.71 2.24 6.66
CA ILE A 149 11.60 1.57 7.32
C ILE A 149 10.80 2.59 8.11
N VAL A 150 9.53 2.77 7.78
CA VAL A 150 8.64 3.67 8.53
C VAL A 150 8.33 3.08 9.89
N VAL A 151 8.61 3.83 10.96
CA VAL A 151 8.31 3.47 12.34
C VAL A 151 6.99 4.09 12.79
N SER A 152 6.80 5.38 12.53
CA SER A 152 5.58 6.11 12.86
C SER A 152 5.34 7.24 11.86
N ALA A 153 4.13 7.75 11.82
CA ALA A 153 3.77 8.93 11.05
C ALA A 153 2.93 9.89 11.90
N VAL A 154 3.11 11.19 11.68
CA VAL A 154 2.31 12.24 12.28
C VAL A 154 1.37 12.80 11.23
N PHE A 155 0.07 12.78 11.53
CA PHE A 155 -0.98 13.31 10.66
C PHE A 155 -1.63 14.53 11.30
N ARG A 156 -1.94 15.54 10.51
CA ARG A 156 -2.72 16.69 10.89
C ARG A 156 -4.06 16.66 10.17
N LEU A 157 -5.12 16.63 10.95
CA LEU A 157 -6.50 16.45 10.52
C LEU A 157 -7.32 17.71 10.81
N GLN A 158 -8.63 17.63 10.63
CA GLN A 158 -9.55 18.72 10.90
C GLN A 158 -10.64 18.25 11.87
N LYS A 159 -11.16 19.16 12.73
CA LYS A 159 -12.36 18.87 13.50
C LYS A 159 -13.56 18.76 12.56
N GLY A 160 -14.37 17.74 12.77
CA GLY A 160 -15.58 17.48 12.00
C GLY A 160 -16.67 16.83 12.84
N ASP A 161 -17.84 16.72 12.25
CA ASP A 161 -18.95 16.02 12.87
C ASP A 161 -18.81 14.50 12.68
N THR A 162 -18.87 13.75 13.77
CA THR A 162 -18.68 12.29 13.79
C THR A 162 -19.63 11.55 12.85
N ASP A 163 -20.90 11.94 12.81
CA ASP A 163 -21.90 11.26 11.98
C ASP A 163 -21.65 11.53 10.50
N THR A 164 -21.26 12.75 10.16
CA THR A 164 -20.88 13.13 8.78
C THR A 164 -19.64 12.36 8.33
N ILE A 165 -18.59 12.25 9.16
CA ILE A 165 -17.37 11.48 8.87
C ILE A 165 -17.71 10.00 8.63
N LYS A 166 -18.50 9.39 9.53
CA LYS A 166 -18.91 7.99 9.42
C LYS A 166 -19.79 7.74 8.19
N ALA A 167 -20.67 8.68 7.86
CA ALA A 167 -21.49 8.60 6.65
C ALA A 167 -20.62 8.60 5.38
N LEU A 168 -19.61 9.47 5.32
CA LEU A 168 -18.65 9.51 4.21
C LEU A 168 -17.84 8.21 4.10
N ILE A 169 -17.30 7.70 5.21
CA ILE A 169 -16.59 6.41 5.23
C ILE A 169 -17.48 5.29 4.66
N LYS A 170 -18.74 5.23 5.09
CA LYS A 170 -19.71 4.24 4.60
C LYS A 170 -19.98 4.40 3.10
N GLU A 171 -20.16 5.63 2.63
CA GLU A 171 -20.36 5.93 1.21
C GLU A 171 -19.16 5.46 0.37
N LEU A 172 -17.93 5.78 0.78
CA LEU A 172 -16.72 5.36 0.09
C LEU A 172 -16.56 3.83 0.09
N ALA A 173 -16.93 3.15 1.17
CA ALA A 173 -16.92 1.70 1.24
C ALA A 173 -17.95 1.05 0.28
N VAL A 174 -19.13 1.65 0.11
CA VAL A 174 -20.14 1.21 -0.88
C VAL A 174 -19.61 1.42 -2.29
N LYS A 175 -19.06 2.60 -2.61
CA LYS A 175 -18.46 2.89 -3.93
C LYS A 175 -17.35 1.89 -4.26
N ARG A 176 -16.51 1.53 -3.27
CA ARG A 176 -15.44 0.56 -3.43
C ARG A 176 -15.98 -0.82 -3.77
N ARG A 177 -16.93 -1.33 -2.98
CA ARG A 177 -17.57 -2.63 -3.24
C ARG A 177 -18.24 -2.72 -4.60
N ALA A 178 -18.86 -1.62 -5.05
CA ALA A 178 -19.49 -1.57 -6.36
C ALA A 178 -18.48 -1.65 -7.52
N LYS A 179 -17.28 -1.08 -7.35
CA LYS A 179 -16.30 -0.91 -8.45
C LYS A 179 -15.15 -1.91 -8.43
N GLN A 180 -14.76 -2.45 -7.27
CA GLN A 180 -13.59 -3.32 -7.16
C GLN A 180 -13.99 -4.79 -6.98
N PRO A 181 -13.19 -5.73 -7.51
CA PRO A 181 -13.44 -7.18 -7.45
C PRO A 181 -13.03 -7.76 -6.08
N LEU A 182 -13.70 -7.31 -5.00
CA LEU A 182 -13.36 -7.70 -3.61
C LEU A 182 -13.69 -9.16 -3.30
N GLU A 183 -14.43 -9.83 -4.17
CA GLU A 183 -14.77 -11.26 -4.12
C GLU A 183 -13.59 -12.18 -4.46
N TYR A 184 -12.53 -11.65 -5.09
CA TYR A 184 -11.33 -12.39 -5.43
C TYR A 184 -10.10 -11.82 -4.73
N PRO A 185 -9.12 -12.68 -4.35
CA PRO A 185 -7.82 -12.21 -3.90
C PRO A 185 -7.09 -11.42 -5.00
N SER A 186 -6.51 -10.29 -4.63
CA SER A 186 -5.68 -9.47 -5.53
C SER A 186 -4.72 -8.60 -4.74
N ALA A 187 -3.70 -8.06 -5.41
CA ALA A 187 -2.79 -7.07 -4.85
C ALA A 187 -3.24 -5.61 -5.12
N GLY A 188 -4.56 -5.39 -5.28
CA GLY A 188 -5.11 -4.08 -5.60
C GLY A 188 -5.01 -3.72 -7.08
N SER A 189 -4.88 -2.42 -7.39
CA SER A 189 -4.61 -1.96 -8.76
C SER A 189 -3.28 -2.49 -9.23
N THR A 190 -3.30 -3.22 -10.35
CA THR A 190 -2.10 -3.90 -10.84
C THR A 190 -1.13 -2.95 -11.55
N PHE A 191 -1.67 -1.91 -12.20
CA PHE A 191 -0.90 -0.97 -13.00
C PHE A 191 -1.05 0.46 -12.47
N LYS A 192 0.04 1.21 -12.51
CA LYS A 192 0.04 2.66 -12.28
C LYS A 192 -0.81 3.36 -13.34
N ARG A 193 -1.33 4.52 -13.00
CA ARG A 193 -2.03 5.39 -13.95
C ARG A 193 -1.02 6.07 -14.87
N PRO A 194 -1.02 5.81 -16.20
CA PRO A 194 -0.15 6.51 -17.13
C PRO A 194 -0.52 8.00 -17.22
N GLN A 195 0.46 8.83 -17.55
CA GLN A 195 0.21 10.26 -17.71
C GLN A 195 -0.82 10.54 -18.82
N GLY A 196 -1.88 11.23 -18.47
CA GLY A 196 -2.97 11.57 -19.40
C GLY A 196 -3.97 10.45 -19.68
N PHE A 197 -3.79 9.24 -19.12
CA PHE A 197 -4.64 8.08 -19.39
C PHE A 197 -5.09 7.40 -18.08
N PHE A 198 -6.01 6.46 -18.22
CA PHE A 198 -6.42 5.54 -17.16
C PHE A 198 -6.05 4.11 -17.57
N ALA A 199 -5.19 3.44 -16.81
CA ALA A 199 -4.77 2.07 -17.12
C ALA A 199 -5.96 1.12 -17.34
N ALA A 200 -6.97 1.17 -16.45
CA ALA A 200 -8.17 0.36 -16.58
C ALA A 200 -8.91 0.58 -17.90
N LYS A 201 -9.00 1.84 -18.37
CA LYS A 201 -9.67 2.15 -19.65
C LYS A 201 -8.88 1.60 -20.83
N LEU A 202 -7.56 1.76 -20.84
CA LEU A 202 -6.69 1.22 -21.90
C LEU A 202 -6.79 -0.32 -21.99
N ILE A 203 -6.81 -1.00 -20.83
CA ILE A 203 -6.95 -2.46 -20.76
C ILE A 203 -8.33 -2.93 -21.23
N GLU A 204 -9.38 -2.19 -20.88
CA GLU A 204 -10.75 -2.47 -21.34
C GLU A 204 -10.88 -2.25 -22.85
N ASP A 205 -10.35 -1.15 -23.38
CA ASP A 205 -10.37 -0.84 -24.82
C ASP A 205 -9.55 -1.85 -25.64
N ALA A 206 -8.53 -2.46 -25.02
CA ALA A 206 -7.77 -3.56 -25.61
C ALA A 206 -8.52 -4.91 -25.59
N GLY A 207 -9.75 -4.95 -25.05
CA GLY A 207 -10.59 -6.16 -25.00
C GLY A 207 -10.08 -7.21 -24.03
N LEU A 208 -9.35 -6.82 -22.96
CA LEU A 208 -8.63 -7.75 -22.09
C LEU A 208 -9.40 -8.14 -20.82
N LYS A 209 -10.62 -7.63 -20.58
CA LYS A 209 -11.46 -8.09 -19.47
C LYS A 209 -11.71 -9.60 -19.57
N GLY A 210 -11.57 -10.33 -18.46
CA GLY A 210 -11.78 -11.77 -18.38
C GLY A 210 -10.66 -12.62 -19.00
N VAL A 211 -9.65 -12.00 -19.64
CA VAL A 211 -8.48 -12.74 -20.17
C VAL A 211 -7.69 -13.33 -19.01
N SER A 212 -7.31 -14.62 -19.15
CA SER A 212 -6.68 -15.40 -18.10
C SER A 212 -5.39 -16.06 -18.55
N VAL A 213 -4.47 -16.25 -17.62
CA VAL A 213 -3.30 -17.12 -17.74
C VAL A 213 -3.23 -17.97 -16.47
N GLY A 214 -3.35 -19.27 -16.59
CA GLY A 214 -3.47 -20.16 -15.44
C GLY A 214 -4.64 -19.75 -14.53
N GLY A 215 -4.37 -19.53 -13.25
CA GLY A 215 -5.36 -19.05 -12.28
C GLY A 215 -5.47 -17.52 -12.18
N ALA A 216 -4.64 -16.76 -12.89
CA ALA A 216 -4.68 -15.29 -12.90
C ALA A 216 -5.63 -14.78 -14.00
N MET A 217 -6.45 -13.76 -13.70
CA MET A 217 -7.43 -13.19 -14.63
C MET A 217 -7.47 -11.66 -14.52
N VAL A 218 -7.58 -10.98 -15.65
CA VAL A 218 -7.98 -9.55 -15.66
C VAL A 218 -9.43 -9.46 -15.23
N SER A 219 -9.71 -8.76 -14.15
CA SER A 219 -11.06 -8.71 -13.59
C SER A 219 -12.07 -8.14 -14.59
N GLU A 220 -13.20 -8.84 -14.72
CA GLU A 220 -14.34 -8.36 -15.53
C GLU A 220 -14.99 -7.12 -14.93
N LYS A 221 -14.96 -6.99 -13.59
CA LYS A 221 -15.55 -5.87 -12.87
C LYS A 221 -14.71 -4.59 -12.96
N HIS A 222 -13.37 -4.73 -12.91
CA HIS A 222 -12.43 -3.61 -12.98
C HIS A 222 -11.13 -4.04 -13.69
N SER A 223 -10.97 -3.69 -14.93
CA SER A 223 -9.85 -4.10 -15.80
C SER A 223 -8.44 -3.71 -15.31
N GLY A 224 -8.34 -2.75 -14.38
CA GLY A 224 -7.07 -2.41 -13.72
C GLY A 224 -6.61 -3.39 -12.64
N PHE A 225 -7.40 -4.44 -12.35
CA PHE A 225 -7.09 -5.48 -11.36
C PHE A 225 -6.81 -6.81 -12.04
N VAL A 226 -5.71 -7.44 -11.67
CA VAL A 226 -5.48 -8.86 -11.88
C VAL A 226 -5.89 -9.60 -10.61
N VAL A 227 -6.76 -10.57 -10.74
CA VAL A 227 -7.33 -11.34 -9.63
C VAL A 227 -6.89 -12.80 -9.70
N ASN A 228 -6.83 -13.45 -8.53
CA ASN A 228 -6.64 -14.89 -8.43
C ASN A 228 -8.01 -15.57 -8.38
N THR A 229 -8.34 -16.32 -9.42
CA THR A 229 -9.61 -17.06 -9.53
C THR A 229 -9.57 -18.44 -8.85
N GLY A 230 -8.43 -18.79 -8.28
CA GLY A 230 -8.10 -20.06 -7.65
C GLY A 230 -6.82 -20.63 -8.22
N ASN A 231 -5.87 -20.96 -7.35
CA ASN A 231 -4.58 -21.59 -7.72
C ASN A 231 -3.69 -20.78 -8.71
N ALA A 232 -3.83 -19.44 -8.78
CA ALA A 232 -2.89 -18.63 -9.55
C ALA A 232 -1.51 -18.68 -8.91
N THR A 233 -0.50 -18.93 -9.73
CA THR A 233 0.91 -18.78 -9.39
C THR A 233 1.36 -17.34 -9.60
N ALA A 234 2.47 -16.93 -8.96
CA ALA A 234 3.07 -15.64 -9.23
C ALA A 234 3.57 -15.55 -10.69
N LYS A 235 3.97 -16.68 -11.28
CA LYS A 235 4.31 -16.80 -12.70
C LYS A 235 3.11 -16.51 -13.60
N ASP A 236 1.91 -17.02 -13.28
CA ASP A 236 0.70 -16.74 -14.05
C ASP A 236 0.39 -15.24 -14.08
N VAL A 237 0.50 -14.59 -12.90
CA VAL A 237 0.29 -13.14 -12.78
C VAL A 237 1.32 -12.37 -13.62
N CYS A 238 2.60 -12.76 -13.59
CA CYS A 238 3.63 -12.13 -14.40
C CYS A 238 3.35 -12.29 -15.90
N MET A 239 3.07 -13.50 -16.37
CA MET A 239 2.76 -13.76 -17.77
C MET A 239 1.54 -12.96 -18.24
N LEU A 240 0.48 -12.90 -17.42
CA LEU A 240 -0.71 -12.14 -17.75
C LEU A 240 -0.43 -10.64 -17.79
N THR A 241 0.32 -10.10 -16.81
CA THR A 241 0.66 -8.67 -16.80
C THR A 241 1.55 -8.25 -17.97
N ASP A 242 2.48 -9.10 -18.39
CA ASP A 242 3.33 -8.84 -19.56
C ASP A 242 2.50 -8.86 -20.85
N MET A 243 1.60 -9.84 -21.03
CA MET A 243 0.64 -9.88 -22.14
C MET A 243 -0.22 -8.61 -22.18
N VAL A 244 -0.73 -8.14 -21.03
CA VAL A 244 -1.53 -6.90 -20.93
C VAL A 244 -0.72 -5.69 -21.38
N LYS A 245 0.54 -5.56 -20.93
CA LYS A 245 1.42 -4.46 -21.32
C LYS A 245 1.65 -4.44 -22.83
N ASP A 246 2.00 -5.59 -23.39
CA ASP A 246 2.29 -5.72 -24.82
C ASP A 246 1.07 -5.37 -25.68
N LYS A 247 -0.11 -5.88 -25.30
CA LYS A 247 -1.34 -5.62 -26.04
C LYS A 247 -1.78 -4.17 -25.98
N VAL A 248 -1.71 -3.56 -24.79
CA VAL A 248 -2.04 -2.13 -24.62
C VAL A 248 -1.05 -1.27 -25.40
N LYS A 249 0.25 -1.56 -25.35
CA LYS A 249 1.27 -0.83 -26.12
C LYS A 249 1.05 -0.93 -27.61
N GLN A 250 0.76 -2.13 -28.13
CA GLN A 250 0.46 -2.35 -29.56
C GLN A 250 -0.74 -1.54 -30.03
N GLN A 251 -1.78 -1.41 -29.20
CA GLN A 251 -3.03 -0.75 -29.58
C GLN A 251 -3.01 0.76 -29.39
N SER A 252 -2.42 1.23 -28.28
CA SER A 252 -2.51 2.65 -27.85
C SER A 252 -1.17 3.40 -27.88
N GLY A 253 -0.05 2.70 -28.05
CA GLY A 253 1.29 3.26 -27.93
C GLY A 253 1.72 3.58 -26.50
N VAL A 254 0.86 3.32 -25.48
CA VAL A 254 1.10 3.67 -24.06
C VAL A 254 1.78 2.49 -23.36
N ASP A 255 2.87 2.77 -22.65
CA ASP A 255 3.52 1.81 -21.77
C ASP A 255 2.82 1.77 -20.40
N LEU A 256 2.46 0.57 -19.94
CA LEU A 256 1.93 0.34 -18.60
C LEU A 256 3.05 -0.07 -17.64
N GLU A 257 3.09 0.58 -16.47
CA GLU A 257 3.96 0.21 -15.36
C GLU A 257 3.19 -0.53 -14.27
N LEU A 258 3.80 -1.54 -13.65
CA LEU A 258 3.22 -2.21 -12.49
C LEU A 258 3.18 -1.28 -11.28
N GLU A 259 2.05 -1.25 -10.57
CA GLU A 259 1.93 -0.68 -9.22
C GLU A 259 2.28 -1.74 -8.16
N VAL A 260 1.97 -3.01 -8.46
CA VAL A 260 2.28 -4.15 -7.60
C VAL A 260 3.78 -4.38 -7.52
N ILE A 261 4.29 -4.58 -6.30
CA ILE A 261 5.71 -4.80 -6.02
C ILE A 261 5.98 -6.30 -6.03
N LYS A 262 6.93 -6.73 -6.86
CA LYS A 262 7.41 -8.11 -6.88
C LYS A 262 8.42 -8.33 -5.75
N LEU A 263 8.25 -9.41 -4.99
CA LEU A 263 9.12 -9.76 -3.87
C LEU A 263 9.56 -11.22 -3.96
N GLY A 264 10.87 -11.47 -3.90
CA GLY A 264 11.49 -12.79 -4.07
C GLY A 264 12.12 -12.99 -5.45
N ASP A 265 12.48 -14.24 -5.75
CA ASP A 265 13.17 -14.64 -6.98
C ASP A 265 12.17 -14.98 -8.09
N PHE A 266 12.11 -14.17 -9.12
CA PHE A 266 11.26 -14.33 -10.33
C PHE A 266 12.05 -14.79 -11.56
N SER A 267 13.32 -15.19 -11.39
CA SER A 267 14.14 -15.73 -12.47
C SER A 267 13.75 -17.15 -12.88
#